data_3dfb2c77a6f2caf8660c585c4f2ef16e
#
_entry.id   3dfb2c77a6f2caf8660c585c4f2ef16e
#
_cell.length_a   1.000
_cell.length_b   1.000
_cell.length_c   1.000
_cell.angle_alpha   90.00
_cell.angle_beta   90.00
_cell.angle_gamma   90.00
#
_symmetry.space_group_name_H-M   'P 1'
#
loop_
_entity.id
_entity.type
_entity.pdbx_description
1 polymer ?
#
loop_
_entity_poly.entity_id
_entity_poly.type
_entity_poly.pdbx_seq_one_letter_code
_entity_poly.pdbx_strand_id
1 'polypeptide(L)'
;MTTTAIPKSVSDFLQRITDLCGTEHADWAENFNACFADTLTTTVKRHDDGTTFLLTGDIPAMWLRDSTAQLRPYLALAAEDSDIANLIAGLIRQQFRYIIIDPYANAFNEEPNGASWDKDDRSDFSSPWLWERKYEVDSLCYPIQLAWMLYAN
;
A
#
# COMPACT_ATOMS: atom_id res chain seq x y z
N MET A 1 -11.35 -12.67 9.95
CA MET A 1 -10.98 -11.51 9.12
C MET A 1 -12.18 -10.59 9.09
N THR A 2 -12.12 -9.43 9.68
CA THR A 2 -13.18 -8.42 9.60
C THR A 2 -13.07 -7.78 8.23
N THR A 3 -14.03 -8.05 7.36
CA THR A 3 -14.13 -7.39 6.05
C THR A 3 -14.26 -5.89 6.32
N THR A 4 -13.26 -5.12 5.98
CA THR A 4 -13.30 -3.66 6.12
C THR A 4 -14.37 -3.15 5.15
N ALA A 5 -15.41 -2.51 5.65
CA ALA A 5 -16.43 -1.92 4.81
C ALA A 5 -15.78 -0.84 3.93
N ILE A 6 -16.15 -0.81 2.66
CA ILE A 6 -15.67 0.20 1.71
C ILE A 6 -16.19 1.57 2.17
N PRO A 7 -15.31 2.58 2.36
CA PRO A 7 -15.73 3.94 2.72
C PRO A 7 -16.72 4.52 1.72
N LYS A 8 -17.62 5.39 2.20
CA LYS A 8 -18.63 6.02 1.33
C LYS A 8 -18.00 6.84 0.20
N SER A 9 -16.92 7.56 0.49
CA SER A 9 -16.15 8.34 -0.50
C SER A 9 -15.66 7.46 -1.66
N VAL A 10 -15.20 6.26 -1.35
CA VAL A 10 -14.77 5.27 -2.34
C VAL A 10 -15.97 4.78 -3.16
N SER A 11 -17.08 4.42 -2.51
CA SER A 11 -18.29 3.97 -3.22
C SER A 11 -18.84 5.05 -4.15
N ASP A 12 -18.86 6.30 -3.70
CA ASP A 12 -19.31 7.45 -4.50
C ASP A 12 -18.36 7.70 -5.69
N PHE A 13 -17.06 7.52 -5.48
CA PHE A 13 -16.04 7.63 -6.54
C PHE A 13 -16.22 6.55 -7.61
N LEU A 14 -16.40 5.29 -7.20
CA LEU A 14 -16.63 4.16 -8.10
C LEU A 14 -17.92 4.38 -8.94
N GLN A 15 -18.97 4.91 -8.31
CA GLN A 15 -20.20 5.23 -9.04
C GLN A 15 -19.96 6.32 -10.09
N ARG A 16 -19.21 7.38 -9.75
CA ARG A 16 -18.86 8.44 -10.72
C ARG A 16 -18.07 7.89 -11.91
N ILE A 17 -17.13 6.97 -11.67
CA ILE A 17 -16.37 6.33 -12.77
C ILE A 17 -17.32 5.49 -13.65
N THR A 18 -18.23 4.75 -13.03
CA THR A 18 -19.24 3.95 -13.76
C THR A 18 -20.11 4.83 -14.65
N ASP A 19 -20.59 5.96 -14.11
CA ASP A 19 -21.42 6.90 -14.87
C ASP A 19 -20.65 7.55 -16.04
N LEU A 20 -19.36 7.85 -15.84
CA LEU A 20 -18.49 8.39 -16.89
C LEU A 20 -18.19 7.40 -18.01
N CYS A 21 -18.02 6.12 -17.68
CA CYS A 21 -17.81 5.06 -18.66
C CYS A 21 -19.06 4.79 -19.51
N GLY A 22 -20.25 4.99 -18.91
CA GLY A 22 -21.50 4.73 -19.56
C GLY A 22 -21.63 3.29 -20.07
N THR A 23 -22.49 3.08 -21.06
CA THR A 23 -22.70 1.75 -21.66
C THR A 23 -21.59 1.37 -22.65
N GLU A 24 -20.89 2.35 -23.20
CA GLU A 24 -19.85 2.13 -24.21
C GLU A 24 -18.59 1.46 -23.61
N HIS A 25 -18.27 1.77 -22.36
CA HIS A 25 -17.08 1.27 -21.65
C HIS A 25 -17.45 0.59 -20.32
N ALA A 26 -18.58 -0.14 -20.29
CA ALA A 26 -19.07 -0.79 -19.07
C ALA A 26 -18.09 -1.82 -18.50
N ASP A 27 -17.36 -2.53 -19.36
CA ASP A 27 -16.31 -3.49 -19.00
C ASP A 27 -15.12 -2.81 -18.30
N TRP A 28 -14.77 -1.57 -18.68
CA TRP A 28 -13.72 -0.80 -18.01
C TRP A 28 -14.16 -0.39 -16.61
N ALA A 29 -15.43 0.05 -16.47
CA ALA A 29 -15.98 0.40 -15.17
C ALA A 29 -16.01 -0.80 -14.23
N GLU A 30 -16.42 -1.97 -14.70
CA GLU A 30 -16.44 -3.21 -13.93
C GLU A 30 -15.04 -3.58 -13.42
N ASN A 31 -14.05 -3.62 -14.32
CA ASN A 31 -12.67 -3.92 -13.96
C ASN A 31 -12.07 -2.89 -12.99
N PHE A 32 -12.30 -1.59 -13.24
CA PHE A 32 -11.82 -0.54 -12.34
C PHE A 32 -12.42 -0.69 -10.95
N ASN A 33 -13.73 -0.87 -10.85
CA ASN A 33 -14.44 -1.01 -9.58
C ASN A 33 -13.91 -2.21 -8.78
N ALA A 34 -13.74 -3.35 -9.44
CA ALA A 34 -13.20 -4.54 -8.81
C ALA A 34 -11.78 -4.30 -8.26
N CYS A 35 -10.85 -3.81 -9.10
CA CYS A 35 -9.47 -3.60 -8.71
C CYS A 35 -9.31 -2.51 -7.63
N PHE A 36 -10.07 -1.41 -7.75
CA PHE A 36 -10.00 -0.30 -6.80
C PHE A 36 -10.53 -0.69 -5.42
N ALA A 37 -11.61 -1.48 -5.34
CA ALA A 37 -12.15 -1.95 -4.08
C ALA A 37 -11.29 -3.05 -3.45
N ASP A 38 -10.70 -3.93 -4.25
CA ASP A 38 -9.95 -5.10 -3.80
C ASP A 38 -8.76 -4.70 -2.90
N THR A 39 -7.97 -3.72 -3.29
CA THR A 39 -6.83 -3.26 -2.48
C THR A 39 -7.23 -2.93 -1.04
N LEU A 40 -8.33 -2.19 -0.83
CA LEU A 40 -8.78 -1.80 0.51
C LEU A 40 -9.33 -2.96 1.33
N THR A 41 -9.95 -3.94 0.66
CA THR A 41 -10.67 -5.02 1.34
C THR A 41 -9.81 -6.27 1.59
N THR A 42 -8.76 -6.47 0.79
CA THR A 42 -7.96 -7.70 0.82
C THR A 42 -6.52 -7.50 1.30
N THR A 43 -5.91 -6.33 1.02
CA THR A 43 -4.47 -6.14 1.24
C THR A 43 -4.12 -5.20 2.40
N VAL A 44 -5.02 -4.28 2.76
CA VAL A 44 -4.78 -3.27 3.79
C VAL A 44 -4.98 -3.85 5.19
N LYS A 45 -4.00 -3.61 6.07
CA LYS A 45 -4.08 -3.87 7.50
C LYS A 45 -3.75 -2.59 8.27
N ARG A 46 -4.69 -2.10 9.06
CA ARG A 46 -4.50 -0.94 9.94
C ARG A 46 -4.10 -1.42 11.32
N HIS A 47 -3.04 -0.84 11.89
CA HIS A 47 -2.57 -1.12 13.23
C HIS A 47 -3.07 -0.06 14.22
N ASP A 48 -3.18 -0.44 15.50
CA ASP A 48 -3.64 0.46 16.58
C ASP A 48 -2.70 1.65 16.82
N ASP A 49 -1.43 1.53 16.40
CA ASP A 49 -0.43 2.62 16.50
C ASP A 49 -0.54 3.65 15.36
N GLY A 50 -1.56 3.52 14.52
CA GLY A 50 -1.83 4.41 13.39
C GLY A 50 -0.94 4.17 12.18
N THR A 51 -0.21 3.03 12.13
CA THR A 51 0.47 2.59 10.90
C THR A 51 -0.45 1.73 10.04
N THR A 52 -0.09 1.61 8.78
CA THR A 52 -0.77 0.74 7.82
C THR A 52 0.24 -0.18 7.17
N PHE A 53 -0.02 -1.48 7.24
CA PHE A 53 0.69 -2.49 6.48
C PHE A 53 -0.13 -2.87 5.25
N LEU A 54 0.54 -3.13 4.14
CA LEU A 54 -0.11 -3.46 2.88
C LEU A 54 0.55 -4.69 2.26
N LEU A 55 -0.23 -5.75 2.13
CA LEU A 55 0.22 -6.97 1.48
C LEU A 55 0.48 -6.73 0.00
N THR A 56 1.61 -7.19 -0.49
CA THR A 56 1.91 -7.12 -1.92
C THR A 56 1.33 -8.34 -2.62
N GLY A 57 0.09 -8.21 -3.08
CA GLY A 57 -0.63 -9.29 -3.75
C GLY A 57 -0.84 -10.51 -2.84
N ASP A 58 -0.38 -11.68 -3.30
CA ASP A 58 -0.46 -12.96 -2.60
C ASP A 58 0.76 -13.27 -1.71
N ILE A 59 1.73 -12.35 -1.65
CA ILE A 59 2.95 -12.51 -0.85
C ILE A 59 2.73 -11.89 0.54
N PRO A 60 3.03 -12.60 1.64
CA PRO A 60 2.78 -12.10 2.99
C PRO A 60 3.84 -11.09 3.47
N ALA A 61 4.18 -10.13 2.61
CA ALA A 61 5.17 -9.10 2.87
C ALA A 61 4.77 -7.77 2.20
N MET A 62 5.43 -6.69 2.58
CA MET A 62 5.21 -5.36 2.03
C MET A 62 6.46 -4.87 1.29
N TRP A 63 6.38 -4.73 -0.02
CA TRP A 63 7.38 -4.00 -0.82
C TRP A 63 7.15 -2.50 -0.72
N LEU A 64 8.22 -1.74 -0.61
CA LEU A 64 8.15 -0.27 -0.47
C LEU A 64 7.58 0.40 -1.73
N ARG A 65 8.05 -0.01 -2.91
CA ARG A 65 7.55 0.49 -4.19
C ARG A 65 6.09 0.10 -4.42
N ASP A 66 5.80 -1.19 -4.30
CA ASP A 66 4.50 -1.76 -4.66
C ASP A 66 3.39 -1.24 -3.75
N SER A 67 3.63 -1.16 -2.45
CA SER A 67 2.67 -0.60 -1.49
C SER A 67 2.35 0.87 -1.79
N THR A 68 3.34 1.65 -2.23
CA THR A 68 3.12 3.01 -2.72
C THR A 68 2.23 3.03 -3.96
N ALA A 69 2.54 2.20 -4.96
CA ALA A 69 1.79 2.13 -6.20
C ALA A 69 0.33 1.73 -5.97
N GLN A 70 0.10 0.78 -5.04
CA GLN A 70 -1.24 0.30 -4.68
C GLN A 70 -2.09 1.37 -3.98
N LEU A 71 -1.53 2.22 -3.10
CA LEU A 71 -2.30 3.28 -2.42
C LEU A 71 -2.29 4.64 -3.14
N ARG A 72 -1.41 4.85 -4.09
CA ARG A 72 -1.34 6.11 -4.84
C ARG A 72 -2.67 6.54 -5.50
N PRO A 73 -3.49 5.64 -6.08
CA PRO A 73 -4.78 6.03 -6.68
C PRO A 73 -5.76 6.67 -5.68
N TYR A 74 -5.68 6.31 -4.39
CA TYR A 74 -6.56 6.83 -3.35
C TYR A 74 -6.24 8.28 -2.93
N LEU A 75 -5.11 8.84 -3.36
CA LEU A 75 -4.82 10.26 -3.19
C LEU A 75 -5.91 11.14 -3.79
N ALA A 76 -6.61 10.69 -4.83
CA ALA A 76 -7.74 11.39 -5.42
C ALA A 76 -8.89 11.64 -4.43
N LEU A 77 -8.92 10.94 -3.31
CA LEU A 77 -9.95 11.05 -2.26
C LEU A 77 -9.41 11.66 -0.96
N ALA A 78 -8.09 11.75 -0.81
CA ALA A 78 -7.46 12.11 0.47
C ALA A 78 -7.77 13.54 0.92
N ALA A 79 -8.02 14.46 0.01
CA ALA A 79 -8.40 15.84 0.35
C ALA A 79 -9.82 15.93 0.94
N GLU A 80 -10.71 15.03 0.55
CA GLU A 80 -12.13 15.04 0.93
C GLU A 80 -12.45 14.01 2.04
N ASP A 81 -11.60 13.00 2.21
CA ASP A 81 -11.78 11.90 3.16
C ASP A 81 -10.56 11.75 4.07
N SER A 82 -10.71 12.23 5.31
CA SER A 82 -9.65 12.13 6.32
C SER A 82 -9.28 10.71 6.70
N ASP A 83 -10.19 9.74 6.54
CA ASP A 83 -9.90 8.33 6.84
C ASP A 83 -8.98 7.73 5.76
N ILE A 84 -9.20 8.08 4.50
CA ILE A 84 -8.29 7.74 3.40
C ILE A 84 -6.94 8.46 3.55
N ALA A 85 -6.94 9.74 3.91
CA ALA A 85 -5.70 10.47 4.19
C ALA A 85 -4.90 9.81 5.33
N ASN A 86 -5.56 9.41 6.41
CA ASN A 86 -4.94 8.73 7.55
C ASN A 86 -4.41 7.34 7.17
N LEU A 87 -5.12 6.60 6.30
CA LEU A 87 -4.67 5.33 5.75
C LEU A 87 -3.33 5.49 5.02
N ILE A 88 -3.25 6.47 4.11
CA ILE A 88 -2.04 6.74 3.33
C ILE A 88 -0.91 7.24 4.25
N ALA A 89 -1.20 8.13 5.18
CA ALA A 89 -0.22 8.60 6.17
C ALA A 89 0.29 7.45 7.06
N GLY A 90 -0.57 6.49 7.39
CA GLY A 90 -0.20 5.27 8.10
C GLY A 90 0.79 4.41 7.32
N LEU A 91 0.55 4.23 6.01
CA LEU A 91 1.49 3.51 5.14
C LEU A 91 2.85 4.23 5.08
N ILE A 92 2.86 5.55 4.87
CA ILE A 92 4.09 6.34 4.83
C ILE A 92 4.88 6.15 6.14
N ARG A 93 4.22 6.23 7.30
CA ARG A 93 4.87 5.99 8.61
C ARG A 93 5.50 4.60 8.69
N GLN A 94 4.81 3.57 8.21
CA GLN A 94 5.33 2.21 8.21
C GLN A 94 6.52 2.05 7.25
N GLN A 95 6.44 2.61 6.05
CA GLN A 95 7.55 2.59 5.09
C GLN A 95 8.80 3.26 5.64
N PHE A 96 8.67 4.44 6.27
CA PHE A 96 9.82 5.12 6.88
C PHE A 96 10.41 4.35 8.07
N ARG A 97 9.58 3.66 8.88
CA ARG A 97 10.09 2.75 9.91
C ARG A 97 10.95 1.65 9.31
N TYR A 98 10.52 1.04 8.23
CA TYR A 98 11.27 0.00 7.53
C TYR A 98 12.57 0.51 6.92
N ILE A 99 12.56 1.67 6.30
CA ILE A 99 13.77 2.31 5.75
C ILE A 99 14.79 2.60 6.85
N ILE A 100 14.37 2.97 8.07
CA ILE A 100 15.26 3.16 9.22
C ILE A 100 15.88 1.84 9.69
N ILE A 101 15.15 0.72 9.57
CA ILE A 101 15.69 -0.61 9.92
C ILE A 101 16.79 -1.01 8.93
N ASP A 102 16.51 -0.94 7.63
CA ASP A 102 17.51 -1.21 6.59
C ASP A 102 17.15 -0.48 5.28
N PRO A 103 17.89 0.57 4.90
CA PRO A 103 17.66 1.30 3.66
C PRO A 103 18.06 0.53 2.39
N TYR A 104 18.68 -0.65 2.54
CA TYR A 104 19.06 -1.51 1.42
C TYR A 104 18.07 -2.66 1.18
N ALA A 105 17.06 -2.80 2.04
CA ALA A 105 15.99 -3.76 1.85
C ALA A 105 14.84 -3.16 1.04
N ASN A 106 14.19 -3.98 0.24
CA ASN A 106 13.07 -3.60 -0.62
C ASN A 106 11.72 -4.15 -0.12
N ALA A 107 11.74 -5.23 0.71
CA ALA A 107 10.54 -5.84 1.25
C ALA A 107 10.67 -6.23 2.72
N PHE A 108 9.56 -6.11 3.46
CA PHE A 108 9.53 -6.27 4.91
C PHE A 108 8.36 -7.11 5.39
N ASN A 109 8.58 -7.81 6.50
CA ASN A 109 7.54 -8.54 7.24
C ASN A 109 6.65 -7.57 8.03
N GLU A 110 5.39 -7.95 8.25
CA GLU A 110 4.48 -7.21 9.13
C GLU A 110 4.98 -7.18 10.58
N GLU A 111 5.58 -8.31 11.01
CA GLU A 111 6.15 -8.53 12.33
C GLU A 111 7.57 -9.09 12.22
N PRO A 112 8.41 -8.99 13.27
CA PRO A 112 9.78 -9.49 13.26
C PRO A 112 9.82 -11.02 13.37
N ASN A 113 9.23 -11.74 12.39
CA ASN A 113 9.07 -13.19 12.40
C ASN A 113 10.20 -13.96 11.71
N GLY A 114 11.12 -13.25 11.02
CA GLY A 114 12.26 -13.85 10.32
C GLY A 114 11.91 -14.61 9.05
N ALA A 115 10.69 -14.44 8.53
CA ALA A 115 10.33 -14.99 7.22
C ALA A 115 11.08 -14.25 6.12
N SER A 116 11.46 -14.96 5.05
CA SER A 116 12.24 -14.41 3.94
C SER A 116 11.84 -15.07 2.63
N TRP A 117 12.05 -14.35 1.53
CA TRP A 117 11.84 -14.88 0.18
C TRP A 117 12.74 -16.09 -0.09
N ASP A 118 14.03 -15.93 0.17
CA ASP A 118 15.02 -16.98 -0.02
C ASP A 118 15.84 -17.16 1.27
N LYS A 119 15.80 -18.37 1.81
CA LYS A 119 16.56 -18.74 3.01
C LYS A 119 18.07 -18.79 2.79
N ASP A 120 18.49 -18.92 1.52
CA ASP A 120 19.89 -18.95 1.12
C ASP A 120 20.41 -17.57 0.70
N ASP A 121 19.56 -16.56 0.62
CA ASP A 121 19.95 -15.16 0.37
C ASP A 121 20.71 -14.61 1.60
N ARG A 122 22.05 -14.64 1.48
CA ARG A 122 22.94 -14.23 2.58
C ARG A 122 23.39 -12.80 2.36
N SER A 123 23.10 -11.96 3.31
CA SER A 123 23.64 -10.61 3.38
C SER A 123 24.44 -10.42 4.68
N ASP A 124 25.36 -9.46 4.69
CA ASP A 124 26.15 -9.09 5.88
C ASP A 124 25.28 -8.52 7.01
N PHE A 125 24.05 -8.14 6.69
CA PHE A 125 23.05 -7.66 7.64
C PHE A 125 21.82 -8.55 7.61
N SER A 126 21.35 -8.97 8.78
CA SER A 126 20.09 -9.69 8.93
C SER A 126 19.22 -9.06 10.01
N SER A 127 17.93 -8.99 9.77
CA SER A 127 16.94 -8.55 10.74
C SER A 127 15.67 -9.39 10.54
N PRO A 128 14.96 -9.77 11.62
CA PRO A 128 13.73 -10.53 11.51
C PRO A 128 12.59 -9.75 10.81
N TRP A 129 12.78 -8.47 10.57
CA TRP A 129 11.86 -7.63 9.81
C TRP A 129 12.02 -7.76 8.30
N LEU A 130 13.16 -8.28 7.80
CA LEU A 130 13.45 -8.32 6.37
C LEU A 130 12.81 -9.53 5.72
N TRP A 131 12.01 -9.29 4.68
CA TRP A 131 11.52 -10.32 3.76
C TRP A 131 12.49 -10.53 2.60
N GLU A 132 12.96 -9.42 2.01
CA GLU A 132 13.93 -9.42 0.91
C GLU A 132 14.89 -8.23 1.05
N ARG A 133 16.19 -8.49 0.89
CA ARG A 133 17.24 -7.49 0.94
C ARG A 133 17.91 -7.33 -0.42
N LYS A 134 17.19 -6.68 -1.33
CA LYS A 134 17.73 -6.27 -2.62
C LYS A 134 17.66 -4.76 -2.73
N TYR A 135 18.82 -4.13 -2.97
CA TYR A 135 18.84 -2.69 -3.13
C TYR A 135 18.20 -2.28 -4.47
N GLU A 136 17.15 -1.52 -4.36
CA GLU A 136 16.44 -0.89 -5.46
C GLU A 136 16.28 0.60 -5.11
N VAL A 137 16.86 1.49 -5.92
CA VAL A 137 16.79 2.94 -5.64
C VAL A 137 15.35 3.45 -5.62
N ASP A 138 14.48 2.89 -6.41
CA ASP A 138 13.06 3.23 -6.45
C ASP A 138 12.32 2.85 -5.16
N SER A 139 12.72 1.81 -4.47
CA SER A 139 12.18 1.43 -3.15
C SER A 139 12.30 2.56 -2.12
N LEU A 140 13.32 3.42 -2.23
CA LEU A 140 13.46 4.61 -1.38
C LEU A 140 12.72 5.83 -1.97
N CYS A 141 12.68 5.97 -3.28
CA CYS A 141 12.07 7.13 -3.94
C CYS A 141 10.54 7.12 -3.84
N TYR A 142 9.91 5.96 -3.96
CA TYR A 142 8.44 5.84 -3.95
C TYR A 142 7.78 6.27 -2.62
N PRO A 143 8.27 5.88 -1.43
CA PRO A 143 7.75 6.39 -0.16
C PRO A 143 7.88 7.91 -0.02
N ILE A 144 9.01 8.48 -0.47
CA ILE A 144 9.23 9.94 -0.45
C ILE A 144 8.24 10.63 -1.39
N GLN A 145 8.05 10.07 -2.60
CA GLN A 145 7.08 10.58 -3.56
C GLN A 145 5.66 10.55 -2.99
N LEU A 146 5.25 9.45 -2.35
CA LEU A 146 3.92 9.34 -1.75
C LEU A 146 3.71 10.36 -0.64
N ALA A 147 4.73 10.54 0.22
CA ALA A 147 4.69 11.55 1.28
C ALA A 147 4.53 12.97 0.74
N TRP A 148 5.29 13.30 -0.32
CA TRP A 148 5.17 14.58 -1.00
C TRP A 148 3.79 14.77 -1.63
N MET A 149 3.27 13.75 -2.32
CA MET A 149 1.96 13.82 -2.98
C MET A 149 0.82 13.98 -1.97
N LEU A 150 0.89 13.32 -0.81
CA LEU A 150 -0.10 13.48 0.26
C LEU A 150 -0.02 14.87 0.89
N TYR A 151 1.18 15.43 1.06
CA TYR A 151 1.38 16.78 1.60
C TYR A 151 0.87 17.87 0.65
N ALA A 152 1.03 17.66 -0.65
CA ALA A 152 0.67 18.63 -1.69
C ALA A 152 -0.80 18.55 -2.15
N ASN A 153 -1.56 17.57 -1.64
CA ASN A 153 -2.97 17.33 -2.00
C ASN A 153 -3.90 18.17 -1.14
#